data_b8b9b674e55b3187bb2757625bd4bdad
#
_entry.id   b8b9b674e55b3187bb2757625bd4bdad
#
_cell.length_a   1.000
_cell.length_b   1.000
_cell.length_c   1.000
_cell.angle_alpha   90.00
_cell.angle_beta   90.00
_cell.angle_gamma   90.00
#
_symmetry.space_group_name_H-M   'P 1'
#
loop_
_entity.id
_entity.type
_entity.pdbx_description
1 polymer ?
#
loop_
_entity_poly.entity_id
_entity_poly.type
_entity_poly.pdbx_seq_one_letter_code
_entity_poly.pdbx_strand_id
1 'polypeptide(L)'
;MENPIVSWLFETDAVRVCPEGQPFWYTSGKLGPFYINTQFLYGSEEAANALLTVIEQACAGDKLRFYDKVYGEIEKQLAACPIYRQLIDLMTEAARKMDVDFVSGGERRDFFFSMPVARKLGLGHLSIFKDLSSVYTDANGVSMPAGQASLSGKRSVHIADLVTVASSYIRAWIPAVEGLGAKIAYSLAVVDRDQGGSDI
;
A
#
# COMPACT_ATOMS: atom_id res chain seq x y z
N MET A 1 -1.77 24.72 -8.60
CA MET A 1 -0.59 24.21 -7.86
C MET A 1 -0.28 22.85 -8.45
N GLU A 2 0.95 22.63 -8.84
CA GLU A 2 1.39 21.31 -9.33
C GLU A 2 1.26 20.28 -8.21
N ASN A 3 0.88 19.06 -8.56
CA ASN A 3 0.80 17.96 -7.60
C ASN A 3 2.23 17.57 -7.16
N PRO A 4 2.61 17.73 -5.89
CA PRO A 4 3.98 17.49 -5.44
C PRO A 4 4.42 16.03 -5.63
N ILE A 5 3.48 15.08 -5.72
CA ILE A 5 3.79 13.66 -5.96
C ILE A 5 4.53 13.48 -7.29
N VAL A 6 4.20 14.27 -8.32
CA VAL A 6 4.88 14.19 -9.61
C VAL A 6 6.37 14.52 -9.48
N SER A 7 6.72 15.61 -8.78
CA SER A 7 8.13 15.96 -8.51
C SER A 7 8.84 14.86 -7.72
N TRP A 8 8.19 14.34 -6.67
CA TRP A 8 8.78 13.28 -5.84
C TRP A 8 9.03 11.97 -6.58
N LEU A 9 8.17 11.61 -7.55
CA LEU A 9 8.38 10.44 -8.39
C LEU A 9 9.68 10.55 -9.21
N PHE A 10 10.04 11.76 -9.66
CA PHE A 10 11.33 12.00 -10.35
C PHE A 10 12.49 12.11 -9.37
N GLU A 11 12.34 12.81 -8.25
CA GLU A 11 13.39 12.99 -7.25
C GLU A 11 13.85 11.66 -6.63
N THR A 12 12.95 10.68 -6.50
CA THR A 12 13.25 9.36 -5.95
C THR A 12 13.56 8.32 -7.02
N ASP A 13 13.69 8.72 -8.29
CA ASP A 13 13.89 7.83 -9.43
C ASP A 13 12.80 6.75 -9.57
N ALA A 14 11.60 7.05 -9.02
CA ALA A 14 10.45 6.16 -9.08
C ALA A 14 9.85 6.08 -10.50
N VAL A 15 10.02 7.11 -11.31
CA VAL A 15 9.68 7.10 -12.74
C VAL A 15 10.96 6.99 -13.56
N ARG A 16 11.06 5.90 -14.31
CA ARG A 16 12.18 5.67 -15.24
C ARG A 16 11.66 5.70 -16.68
N VAL A 17 12.26 6.57 -17.49
CA VAL A 17 11.98 6.64 -18.93
C VAL A 17 12.97 5.74 -19.66
N CYS A 18 12.50 4.99 -20.63
CA CYS A 18 13.37 4.12 -21.42
C CYS A 18 14.33 4.92 -22.30
N PRO A 19 15.54 4.41 -22.57
CA PRO A 19 16.39 4.94 -23.62
C PRO A 19 15.67 4.90 -24.99
N GLU A 20 16.08 5.76 -25.91
CA GLU A 20 15.52 5.79 -27.26
C GLU A 20 15.61 4.40 -27.93
N GLY A 21 14.49 3.92 -28.44
CA GLY A 21 14.39 2.62 -29.11
C GLY A 21 14.41 1.40 -28.18
N GLN A 22 14.43 1.56 -26.84
CA GLN A 22 14.49 0.45 -25.89
C GLN A 22 13.32 0.46 -24.88
N PRO A 23 12.07 0.28 -25.32
CA PRO A 23 10.91 0.32 -24.45
C PRO A 23 10.93 -0.80 -23.41
N PHE A 24 10.32 -0.55 -22.23
CA PHE A 24 10.17 -1.56 -21.20
C PHE A 24 9.11 -2.60 -21.57
N TRP A 25 9.40 -3.88 -21.31
CA TRP A 25 8.41 -4.93 -21.29
C TRP A 25 7.68 -4.95 -19.95
N TYR A 26 6.38 -4.77 -19.99
CA TYR A 26 5.54 -4.91 -18.80
C TYR A 26 5.13 -6.37 -18.57
N THR A 27 4.80 -6.71 -17.32
CA THR A 27 4.27 -8.04 -16.96
C THR A 27 2.95 -8.38 -17.69
N SER A 28 2.24 -7.35 -18.19
CA SER A 28 1.05 -7.50 -19.02
C SER A 28 1.36 -7.93 -20.46
N GLY A 29 2.63 -8.09 -20.84
CA GLY A 29 3.06 -8.38 -22.20
C GLY A 29 3.05 -7.17 -23.15
N LYS A 30 2.81 -5.97 -22.62
CA LYS A 30 2.84 -4.72 -23.41
C LYS A 30 4.18 -4.01 -23.28
N LEU A 31 4.55 -3.25 -24.31
CA LEU A 31 5.70 -2.35 -24.27
C LEU A 31 5.26 -0.96 -23.82
N GLY A 32 6.12 -0.27 -23.08
CA GLY A 32 5.87 1.11 -22.68
C GLY A 32 7.14 1.92 -22.51
N PRO A 33 7.06 3.26 -22.66
CA PRO A 33 8.19 4.14 -22.65
C PRO A 33 8.69 4.49 -21.24
N PHE A 34 7.96 4.13 -20.18
CA PHE A 34 8.34 4.44 -18.80
C PHE A 34 7.91 3.31 -17.85
N TYR A 35 8.58 3.24 -16.72
CA TYR A 35 8.23 2.32 -15.63
C TYR A 35 8.04 3.13 -14.34
N ILE A 36 7.05 2.75 -13.53
CA ILE A 36 6.76 3.41 -12.24
C ILE A 36 7.00 2.42 -11.11
N ASN A 37 7.94 2.76 -10.24
CA ASN A 37 8.30 2.04 -9.02
C ASN A 37 7.86 2.87 -7.80
N THR A 38 6.56 2.94 -7.56
CA THR A 38 5.96 3.76 -6.49
C THR A 38 6.62 3.56 -5.13
N GLN A 39 7.11 2.34 -4.85
CA GLN A 39 7.81 2.03 -3.61
C GLN A 39 9.10 2.85 -3.39
N PHE A 40 9.70 3.44 -4.46
CA PHE A 40 10.89 4.28 -4.31
C PHE A 40 10.58 5.62 -3.63
N LEU A 41 9.31 6.02 -3.60
CA LEU A 41 8.85 7.14 -2.77
C LEU A 41 9.11 6.93 -1.26
N TYR A 42 9.47 5.72 -0.86
CA TYR A 42 9.99 5.41 0.47
C TYR A 42 11.34 6.10 0.77
N GLY A 43 12.00 6.61 -0.29
CA GLY A 43 13.21 7.43 -0.21
C GLY A 43 14.21 7.13 -1.32
N SER A 44 14.37 5.87 -1.68
CA SER A 44 15.26 5.42 -2.77
C SER A 44 14.94 3.97 -3.15
N GLU A 45 15.52 3.50 -4.26
CA GLU A 45 15.48 2.10 -4.65
C GLU A 45 16.10 1.19 -3.58
N GLU A 46 17.25 1.58 -3.02
CA GLU A 46 17.95 0.80 -2.00
C GLU A 46 17.10 0.66 -0.73
N ALA A 47 16.59 1.76 -0.20
CA ALA A 47 15.73 1.75 0.98
C ALA A 47 14.45 0.92 0.76
N ALA A 48 13.83 1.06 -0.42
CA ALA A 48 12.64 0.30 -0.78
C ALA A 48 12.93 -1.21 -0.86
N ASN A 49 14.05 -1.60 -1.47
CA ASN A 49 14.45 -3.01 -1.57
C ASN A 49 14.78 -3.60 -0.19
N ALA A 50 15.38 -2.82 0.70
CA ALA A 50 15.60 -3.24 2.09
C ALA A 50 14.28 -3.54 2.80
N LEU A 51 13.29 -2.65 2.70
CA LEU A 51 11.96 -2.88 3.29
C LEU A 51 11.25 -4.07 2.63
N LEU A 52 11.34 -4.24 1.31
CA LEU A 52 10.77 -5.42 0.62
C LEU A 52 11.34 -6.72 1.17
N THR A 53 12.65 -6.76 1.46
CA THR A 53 13.29 -7.92 2.08
C THR A 53 12.73 -8.20 3.48
N VAL A 54 12.53 -7.15 4.29
CA VAL A 54 11.89 -7.29 5.62
C VAL A 54 10.46 -7.81 5.49
N ILE A 55 9.68 -7.28 4.54
CA ILE A 55 8.31 -7.73 4.27
C ILE A 55 8.29 -9.22 3.89
N GLU A 56 9.17 -9.65 2.96
CA GLU A 56 9.26 -11.05 2.52
C GLU A 56 9.61 -11.99 3.69
N GLN A 57 10.59 -11.63 4.50
CA GLN A 57 10.97 -12.39 5.68
C GLN A 57 9.85 -12.45 6.73
N ALA A 58 9.14 -11.32 6.93
CA ALA A 58 8.03 -11.27 7.87
C ALA A 58 6.82 -12.08 7.40
N CYS A 59 6.53 -12.09 6.08
CA CYS A 59 5.47 -12.92 5.47
C CYS A 59 5.77 -14.43 5.60
N ALA A 60 7.05 -14.82 5.52
CA ALA A 60 7.48 -16.21 5.66
C ALA A 60 7.49 -16.69 7.14
N GLY A 61 7.44 -15.76 8.08
CA GLY A 61 7.49 -16.05 9.51
C GLY A 61 6.11 -16.05 10.20
N ASP A 62 6.12 -15.66 11.48
CA ASP A 62 4.89 -15.48 12.25
C ASP A 62 4.15 -14.21 11.80
N LYS A 63 3.03 -14.38 11.10
CA LYS A 63 2.22 -13.28 10.57
C LYS A 63 1.61 -12.39 11.65
N LEU A 64 1.45 -12.87 12.89
CA LEU A 64 0.99 -12.01 13.99
C LEU A 64 2.04 -10.99 14.41
N ARG A 65 3.31 -11.22 14.07
CA ARG A 65 4.40 -10.25 14.28
C ARG A 65 4.75 -9.46 13.03
N PHE A 66 4.00 -9.65 11.95
CA PHE A 66 4.26 -8.99 10.69
C PHE A 66 4.22 -7.46 10.81
N TYR A 67 3.13 -6.95 11.38
CA TYR A 67 2.91 -5.50 11.49
C TYR A 67 4.05 -4.82 12.26
N ASP A 68 4.40 -5.31 13.43
CA ASP A 68 5.45 -4.71 14.26
C ASP A 68 6.81 -4.67 13.55
N LYS A 69 7.17 -5.78 12.89
CA LYS A 69 8.45 -5.88 12.18
C LYS A 69 8.54 -4.88 11.02
N VAL A 70 7.49 -4.81 10.20
CA VAL A 70 7.47 -3.95 9.01
C VAL A 70 7.29 -2.50 9.42
N TYR A 71 6.37 -2.21 10.35
CA TYR A 71 6.12 -0.85 10.80
C TYR A 71 7.33 -0.23 11.53
N GLY A 72 8.11 -1.01 12.25
CA GLY A 72 9.34 -0.54 12.89
C GLY A 72 10.36 0.04 11.90
N GLU A 73 10.49 -0.53 10.71
CA GLU A 73 11.34 0.03 9.63
C GLU A 73 10.68 1.25 8.96
N ILE A 74 9.36 1.20 8.76
CA ILE A 74 8.59 2.33 8.23
C ILE A 74 8.73 3.57 9.14
N GLU A 75 8.64 3.40 10.45
CA GLU A 75 8.76 4.48 11.43
C GLU A 75 10.13 5.16 11.37
N LYS A 76 11.21 4.38 11.25
CA LYS A 76 12.57 4.91 11.06
C LYS A 76 12.65 5.76 9.79
N GLN A 77 12.08 5.29 8.69
CA GLN A 77 12.12 5.98 7.42
C GLN A 77 11.24 7.24 7.40
N LEU A 78 10.11 7.23 8.08
CA LEU A 78 9.28 8.44 8.26
C LEU A 78 10.05 9.55 8.99
N ALA A 79 10.95 9.19 9.92
CA ALA A 79 11.82 10.15 10.59
C ALA A 79 12.95 10.65 9.66
N ALA A 80 13.50 9.77 8.83
CA ALA A 80 14.69 10.05 8.01
C ALA A 80 14.37 10.72 6.66
N CYS A 81 13.23 10.35 5.99
CA CYS A 81 12.91 10.79 4.64
C CYS A 81 11.76 11.81 4.61
N PRO A 82 12.03 13.09 4.30
CA PRO A 82 11.00 14.13 4.21
C PRO A 82 9.95 13.86 3.12
N ILE A 83 10.36 13.36 1.94
CA ILE A 83 9.45 13.05 0.83
C ILE A 83 8.44 12.00 1.26
N TYR A 84 8.91 10.88 1.81
CA TYR A 84 8.05 9.82 2.28
C TYR A 84 7.08 10.29 3.36
N ARG A 85 7.57 11.05 4.35
CA ARG A 85 6.72 11.63 5.41
C ARG A 85 5.62 12.53 4.84
N GLN A 86 5.96 13.43 3.90
CA GLN A 86 5.00 14.34 3.28
C GLN A 86 3.95 13.58 2.45
N LEU A 87 4.38 12.54 1.72
CA LEU A 87 3.44 11.67 0.99
C LEU A 87 2.45 10.99 1.93
N ILE A 88 2.94 10.41 3.03
CA ILE A 88 2.06 9.78 4.02
C ILE A 88 1.13 10.81 4.68
N ASP A 89 1.59 12.04 4.92
CA ASP A 89 0.75 13.11 5.43
C ASP A 89 -0.38 13.46 4.44
N LEU A 90 -0.08 13.61 3.15
CA LEU A 90 -1.09 13.87 2.11
C LEU A 90 -2.12 12.74 2.03
N MET A 91 -1.67 11.49 2.01
CA MET A 91 -2.57 10.33 1.98
C MET A 91 -3.44 10.25 3.24
N THR A 92 -2.86 10.55 4.40
CA THR A 92 -3.61 10.57 5.66
C THR A 92 -4.70 11.65 5.64
N GLU A 93 -4.38 12.85 5.16
CA GLU A 93 -5.38 13.94 5.05
C GLU A 93 -6.50 13.62 4.06
N ALA A 94 -6.19 12.91 2.96
CA ALA A 94 -7.21 12.43 2.04
C ALA A 94 -8.11 11.38 2.71
N ALA A 95 -7.52 10.38 3.36
CA ALA A 95 -8.25 9.30 4.02
C ALA A 95 -9.07 9.79 5.24
N ARG A 96 -8.62 10.86 5.94
CA ARG A 96 -9.33 11.46 7.08
C ARG A 96 -10.73 11.98 6.72
N LYS A 97 -10.97 12.30 5.45
CA LYS A 97 -12.26 12.76 4.93
C LYS A 97 -13.22 11.62 4.61
N MET A 98 -12.75 10.38 4.69
CA MET A 98 -13.52 9.19 4.37
C MET A 98 -14.13 8.61 5.65
N ASP A 99 -15.39 8.18 5.54
CA ASP A 99 -16.11 7.53 6.64
C ASP A 99 -15.75 6.03 6.64
N VAL A 100 -14.72 5.68 7.42
CA VAL A 100 -14.15 4.32 7.47
C VAL A 100 -13.77 3.93 8.90
N ASP A 101 -13.81 2.64 9.18
CA ASP A 101 -13.49 2.06 10.49
C ASP A 101 -12.06 1.53 10.57
N PHE A 102 -11.46 1.17 9.44
CA PHE A 102 -10.09 0.63 9.39
C PHE A 102 -9.47 0.86 8.00
N VAL A 103 -8.15 0.64 7.93
CA VAL A 103 -7.37 0.68 6.69
C VAL A 103 -7.02 -0.73 6.27
N SER A 104 -7.04 -1.04 4.97
CA SER A 104 -6.53 -2.29 4.43
C SER A 104 -5.42 -2.05 3.42
N GLY A 105 -4.52 -3.02 3.30
CA GLY A 105 -3.46 -3.02 2.29
C GLY A 105 -3.05 -4.45 1.95
N GLY A 106 -2.63 -4.65 0.70
CA GLY A 106 -2.28 -5.96 0.16
C GLY A 106 -0.79 -6.19 0.00
N GLU A 107 -0.38 -7.45 0.00
CA GLU A 107 1.00 -7.85 -0.21
C GLU A 107 1.43 -7.51 -1.63
N ARG A 108 2.53 -6.76 -1.79
CA ARG A 108 3.49 -6.38 -0.72
C ARG A 108 3.76 -4.85 -0.69
N ARG A 109 3.55 -4.13 -1.81
CA ARG A 109 3.91 -2.71 -1.91
C ARG A 109 2.92 -1.79 -1.23
N ASP A 110 1.66 -2.19 -1.15
CA ASP A 110 0.65 -1.40 -0.46
C ASP A 110 1.02 -1.15 1.01
N PHE A 111 1.74 -2.08 1.65
CA PHE A 111 2.16 -1.96 3.05
C PHE A 111 3.05 -0.75 3.34
N PHE A 112 3.81 -0.28 2.34
CA PHE A 112 4.61 0.95 2.46
C PHE A 112 3.75 2.17 2.80
N PHE A 113 2.50 2.18 2.35
CA PHE A 113 1.61 3.32 2.43
C PHE A 113 0.45 3.08 3.40
N SER A 114 -0.14 1.90 3.36
CA SER A 114 -1.33 1.57 4.16
C SER A 114 -1.05 1.53 5.66
N MET A 115 0.05 0.94 6.08
CA MET A 115 0.40 0.84 7.51
C MET A 115 0.62 2.20 8.18
N PRO A 116 1.47 3.11 7.63
CA PRO A 116 1.69 4.41 8.25
C PRO A 116 0.45 5.31 8.20
N VAL A 117 -0.39 5.20 7.17
CA VAL A 117 -1.66 5.93 7.11
C VAL A 117 -2.62 5.42 8.20
N ALA A 118 -2.77 4.11 8.37
CA ALA A 118 -3.58 3.53 9.46
C ALA A 118 -3.13 4.06 10.83
N ARG A 119 -1.83 4.03 11.07
CA ARG A 119 -1.24 4.52 12.33
C ARG A 119 -1.50 6.00 12.58
N LYS A 120 -1.33 6.85 11.55
CA LYS A 120 -1.59 8.30 11.65
C LYS A 120 -3.08 8.65 11.81
N LEU A 121 -3.97 7.81 11.30
CA LEU A 121 -5.41 7.95 11.52
C LEU A 121 -5.86 7.45 12.90
N GLY A 122 -5.04 6.69 13.62
CA GLY A 122 -5.42 6.01 14.84
C GLY A 122 -6.42 4.87 14.60
N LEU A 123 -6.38 4.27 13.40
CA LEU A 123 -7.25 3.17 12.99
C LEU A 123 -6.48 1.84 12.96
N GLY A 124 -7.21 0.73 13.05
CA GLY A 124 -6.63 -0.58 12.82
C GLY A 124 -6.25 -0.80 11.36
N HIS A 125 -5.35 -1.75 11.13
CA HIS A 125 -4.85 -2.13 9.80
C HIS A 125 -5.13 -3.59 9.50
N LEU A 126 -5.72 -3.88 8.34
CA LEU A 126 -5.88 -5.23 7.82
C LEU A 126 -4.78 -5.51 6.78
N SER A 127 -3.82 -6.36 7.16
CA SER A 127 -2.77 -6.85 6.26
C SER A 127 -3.28 -8.07 5.50
N ILE A 128 -3.38 -7.99 4.17
CA ILE A 128 -3.86 -9.06 3.30
C ILE A 128 -2.67 -9.65 2.55
N PHE A 129 -2.43 -10.97 2.70
CA PHE A 129 -1.29 -11.66 2.11
C PHE A 129 -1.67 -12.33 0.79
N LYS A 130 -0.66 -12.71 -0.02
CA LYS A 130 -0.85 -13.38 -1.32
C LYS A 130 -1.57 -14.72 -1.24
N ASP A 131 -1.44 -15.42 -0.10
CA ASP A 131 -2.15 -16.67 0.17
C ASP A 131 -3.60 -16.45 0.64
N LEU A 132 -4.09 -15.21 0.55
CA LEU A 132 -5.41 -14.74 0.97
C LEU A 132 -5.65 -14.81 2.47
N SER A 133 -4.67 -15.21 3.27
CA SER A 133 -4.76 -15.05 4.72
C SER A 133 -4.66 -13.57 5.08
N SER A 134 -5.21 -13.19 6.23
CA SER A 134 -5.14 -11.81 6.70
C SER A 134 -4.99 -11.73 8.21
N VAL A 135 -4.28 -10.67 8.63
CA VAL A 135 -4.07 -10.31 10.02
C VAL A 135 -4.59 -8.91 10.25
N TYR A 136 -5.37 -8.75 11.29
CA TYR A 136 -5.82 -7.45 11.76
C TYR A 136 -4.97 -7.00 12.94
N THR A 137 -4.44 -5.79 12.83
CA THR A 137 -3.74 -5.11 13.94
C THR A 137 -4.59 -3.93 14.37
N ASP A 138 -4.98 -3.87 15.63
CA ASP A 138 -5.82 -2.78 16.14
C ASP A 138 -5.04 -1.47 16.29
N ALA A 139 -5.73 -0.39 16.66
CA ALA A 139 -5.13 0.94 16.85
C ALA A 139 -4.04 0.98 17.95
N ASN A 140 -4.05 0.02 18.88
CA ASN A 140 -3.07 -0.12 19.96
C ASN A 140 -1.85 -0.97 19.54
N GLY A 141 -1.86 -1.54 18.32
CA GLY A 141 -0.79 -2.40 17.83
C GLY A 141 -0.96 -3.89 18.16
N VAL A 142 -2.11 -4.32 18.69
CA VAL A 142 -2.36 -5.73 18.98
C VAL A 142 -2.81 -6.45 17.72
N SER A 143 -2.02 -7.43 17.31
CA SER A 143 -2.30 -8.25 16.11
C SER A 143 -3.05 -9.53 16.44
N MET A 144 -4.03 -9.89 15.60
CA MET A 144 -4.82 -11.11 15.71
C MET A 144 -5.17 -11.65 14.31
N PRO A 145 -5.47 -12.96 14.18
CA PRO A 145 -6.06 -13.47 12.94
C PRO A 145 -7.31 -12.67 12.60
N ALA A 146 -7.46 -12.23 11.35
CA ALA A 146 -8.53 -11.30 10.97
C ALA A 146 -9.94 -11.84 11.25
N GLY A 147 -10.14 -13.18 11.17
CA GLY A 147 -11.41 -13.82 11.52
C GLY A 147 -11.80 -13.71 13.02
N GLN A 148 -10.88 -13.31 13.88
CA GLN A 148 -11.15 -13.06 15.32
C GLN A 148 -11.47 -11.59 15.60
N ALA A 149 -11.23 -10.70 14.62
CA ALA A 149 -11.54 -9.28 14.74
C ALA A 149 -13.03 -9.03 14.43
N SER A 150 -13.66 -8.14 15.18
CA SER A 150 -15.06 -7.73 14.95
C SER A 150 -15.15 -6.75 13.78
N LEU A 151 -14.98 -7.24 12.54
CA LEU A 151 -14.98 -6.43 11.32
C LEU A 151 -16.34 -6.47 10.56
N SER A 152 -17.26 -7.32 10.95
CA SER A 152 -18.57 -7.44 10.30
C SER A 152 -19.32 -6.09 10.30
N GLY A 153 -19.81 -5.70 9.13
CA GLY A 153 -20.50 -4.42 8.90
C GLY A 153 -19.60 -3.21 8.80
N LYS A 154 -18.29 -3.36 9.02
CA LYS A 154 -17.32 -2.27 8.98
C LYS A 154 -16.89 -1.90 7.56
N ARG A 155 -16.38 -0.69 7.44
CA ARG A 155 -15.95 -0.06 6.18
C ARG A 155 -14.46 0.19 6.21
N SER A 156 -13.75 -0.18 5.15
CA SER A 156 -12.32 0.15 5.00
C SER A 156 -12.07 1.15 3.88
N VAL A 157 -10.96 1.87 4.00
CA VAL A 157 -10.24 2.39 2.86
C VAL A 157 -9.11 1.42 2.53
N HIS A 158 -9.07 0.95 1.30
CA HIS A 158 -7.93 0.18 0.81
C HIS A 158 -6.90 1.13 0.23
N ILE A 159 -5.66 1.02 0.70
CA ILE A 159 -4.55 1.85 0.21
C ILE A 159 -3.64 1.01 -0.66
N ALA A 160 -3.53 1.41 -1.92
CA ALA A 160 -2.72 0.77 -2.93
C ALA A 160 -1.51 1.63 -3.33
N ASP A 161 -0.43 0.98 -3.70
CA ASP A 161 0.74 1.64 -4.28
C ASP A 161 0.45 2.15 -5.70
N LEU A 162 -0.16 1.29 -6.52
CA LEU A 162 -0.43 1.57 -7.93
C LEU A 162 -1.65 0.77 -8.39
N VAL A 163 -2.56 1.45 -9.09
CA VAL A 163 -3.72 0.84 -9.74
C VAL A 163 -3.51 0.85 -11.26
N THR A 164 -3.80 -0.28 -11.91
CA THR A 164 -3.84 -0.44 -13.36
C THR A 164 -5.25 -0.87 -13.80
N VAL A 165 -5.47 -2.17 -13.88
CA VAL A 165 -6.77 -2.80 -14.19
C VAL A 165 -7.42 -3.42 -12.95
N ALA A 166 -6.98 -3.05 -11.76
CA ALA A 166 -7.45 -3.49 -10.45
C ALA A 166 -7.61 -5.01 -10.26
N SER A 167 -6.81 -5.82 -10.98
CA SER A 167 -6.91 -7.28 -10.92
C SER A 167 -6.69 -7.87 -9.52
N SER A 168 -5.83 -7.24 -8.72
CA SER A 168 -5.60 -7.64 -7.32
C SER A 168 -6.83 -7.36 -6.43
N TYR A 169 -7.55 -6.27 -6.70
CA TYR A 169 -8.80 -5.96 -6.02
C TYR A 169 -9.83 -7.07 -6.22
N ILE A 170 -10.08 -7.43 -7.48
CA ILE A 170 -11.09 -8.45 -7.83
C ILE A 170 -10.70 -9.83 -7.31
N ARG A 171 -9.43 -10.21 -7.44
CA ARG A 171 -8.97 -11.58 -7.14
C ARG A 171 -8.67 -11.82 -5.67
N ALA A 172 -8.31 -10.78 -4.93
CA ALA A 172 -7.77 -10.93 -3.58
C ALA A 172 -8.36 -9.94 -2.57
N TRP A 173 -8.25 -8.62 -2.81
CA TRP A 173 -8.51 -7.64 -1.75
C TRP A 173 -9.98 -7.54 -1.38
N ILE A 174 -10.87 -7.42 -2.37
CA ILE A 174 -12.31 -7.38 -2.14
C ILE A 174 -12.80 -8.70 -1.49
N PRO A 175 -12.50 -9.89 -2.05
CA PRO A 175 -12.92 -11.16 -1.43
C PRO A 175 -12.39 -11.35 0.00
N ALA A 176 -11.15 -10.91 0.29
CA ALA A 176 -10.59 -11.03 1.64
C ALA A 176 -11.33 -10.16 2.67
N VAL A 177 -11.69 -8.93 2.30
CA VAL A 177 -12.43 -8.01 3.17
C VAL A 177 -13.89 -8.46 3.33
N GLU A 178 -14.55 -8.85 2.24
CA GLU A 178 -15.94 -9.32 2.25
C GLU A 178 -16.09 -10.64 3.01
N GLY A 179 -15.10 -11.53 2.93
CA GLY A 179 -15.06 -12.76 3.71
C GLY A 179 -15.05 -12.54 5.23
N LEU A 180 -14.71 -11.33 5.69
CA LEU A 180 -14.79 -10.91 7.10
C LEU A 180 -16.11 -10.19 7.43
N GLY A 181 -17.04 -10.11 6.47
CA GLY A 181 -18.30 -9.36 6.62
C GLY A 181 -18.15 -7.85 6.56
N ALA A 182 -16.98 -7.36 6.15
CA ALA A 182 -16.67 -5.93 5.95
C ALA A 182 -16.76 -5.55 4.47
N LYS A 183 -16.55 -4.29 4.13
CA LYS A 183 -16.46 -3.84 2.73
C LYS A 183 -15.35 -2.83 2.53
N ILE A 184 -14.74 -2.82 1.35
CA ILE A 184 -13.91 -1.72 0.87
C ILE A 184 -14.88 -0.61 0.41
N ALA A 185 -14.95 0.46 1.19
CA ALA A 185 -15.83 1.59 0.89
C ALA A 185 -15.15 2.65 0.02
N TYR A 186 -13.82 2.72 0.12
CA TYR A 186 -12.97 3.65 -0.64
C TYR A 186 -11.66 2.97 -1.01
N SER A 187 -11.11 3.42 -2.13
CA SER A 187 -9.74 3.10 -2.54
C SER A 187 -8.93 4.40 -2.66
N LEU A 188 -7.70 4.39 -2.15
CA LEU A 188 -6.75 5.48 -2.26
C LEU A 188 -5.44 4.93 -2.82
N ALA A 189 -5.07 5.32 -4.02
CA ALA A 189 -3.84 4.90 -4.66
C ALA A 189 -2.83 6.06 -4.73
N VAL A 190 -1.53 5.73 -4.63
CA VAL A 190 -0.46 6.72 -4.88
C VAL A 190 -0.45 7.10 -6.34
N VAL A 191 -0.60 6.13 -7.24
CA VAL A 191 -0.69 6.33 -8.68
C VAL A 191 -1.82 5.49 -9.27
N ASP A 192 -2.71 6.12 -10.03
CA ASP A 192 -3.61 5.45 -10.96
C ASP A 192 -3.09 5.64 -12.38
N ARG A 193 -2.94 4.53 -13.12
CA ARG A 193 -2.46 4.54 -14.52
C ARG A 193 -3.58 4.75 -15.53
N ASP A 194 -4.79 4.99 -15.08
CA ASP A 194 -5.98 5.22 -15.95
C ASP A 194 -6.15 4.11 -17.00
N GLN A 195 -6.06 2.85 -16.55
CA GLN A 195 -6.21 1.66 -17.42
C GLN A 195 -7.53 0.92 -17.17
N GLY A 196 -8.54 1.62 -16.64
CA GLY A 196 -9.88 1.09 -16.35
C GLY A 196 -10.02 0.46 -14.95
N GLY A 197 -9.02 0.61 -14.08
CA GLY A 197 -9.10 0.10 -12.71
C GLY A 197 -10.02 0.89 -11.79
N SER A 198 -10.29 2.14 -12.13
CA SER A 198 -11.20 3.04 -11.39
C SER A 198 -12.69 2.79 -11.68
N ASP A 199 -13.01 1.93 -12.66
CA ASP A 199 -14.40 1.62 -13.06
C ASP A 199 -15.01 0.43 -12.30
N ILE A 200 -14.31 -0.09 -11.27
CA ILE A 200 -14.65 -1.34 -10.54
C ILE A 200 -15.29 -1.04 -9.18
#